data_62c0828a2df698ffbeb32006ba9217f8
#
_entry.id   62c0828a2df698ffbeb32006ba9217f8
#
_cell.length_a   1.000
_cell.length_b   1.000
_cell.length_c   1.000
_cell.angle_alpha   90.00
_cell.angle_beta   90.00
_cell.angle_gamma   90.00
#
_symmetry.space_group_name_H-M   'P 1'
#
loop_
_entity.id
_entity.type
_entity.pdbx_description
1 polymer ?
#
loop_
_entity_poly.entity_id
_entity_poly.type
_entity_poly.pdbx_seq_one_letter_code
_entity_poly.pdbx_strand_id
1 'polypeptide(L)'
;MSNDEPLLLIVSSPSGAGKTTLTTRLRERVKGLTFSVSHTTRKPRANEQDGREYHFVSPERFRELIAADAFLEWAEVHGNLYGTSKWEIERAKDARGIIFDIDHQGARQIKSTRPDAVGVFILPPSMEVLEKRLRGRASEDEETVRRRFRVAREEIAHYGLFDYVLLNDDLDEATEKLCSIFRAEECRRTRAARHAEHLLAQGRGYGGSLPPDGPKSG
;
A
#
# COMPACT_ATOMS: atom_id res chain seq x y z
N MET A 1 -8.78 20.55 -6.29
CA MET A 1 -9.07 19.23 -5.69
C MET A 1 -8.36 19.24 -4.35
N SER A 2 -9.12 19.11 -3.24
CA SER A 2 -8.54 19.14 -1.89
C SER A 2 -7.61 17.95 -1.71
N ASN A 3 -6.36 18.22 -1.39
CA ASN A 3 -5.30 17.22 -1.21
C ASN A 3 -5.36 16.59 0.20
N ASP A 4 -6.56 16.35 0.72
CA ASP A 4 -6.79 15.71 2.01
C ASP A 4 -6.93 14.18 1.90
N GLU A 5 -6.66 13.64 0.70
CA GLU A 5 -6.72 12.21 0.51
C GLU A 5 -5.51 11.52 1.17
N PRO A 6 -5.74 10.36 1.82
CA PRO A 6 -4.69 9.58 2.44
C PRO A 6 -3.62 9.17 1.41
N LEU A 7 -2.37 8.99 1.86
CA LEU A 7 -1.35 8.39 1.01
C LEU A 7 -1.73 6.94 0.71
N LEU A 8 -1.84 6.58 -0.56
CA LEU A 8 -2.15 5.23 -1.01
C LEU A 8 -0.85 4.44 -1.10
N LEU A 9 -0.60 3.53 -0.16
CA LEU A 9 0.61 2.71 -0.11
C LEU A 9 0.28 1.26 -0.50
N ILE A 10 0.69 0.87 -1.69
CA ILE A 10 0.58 -0.51 -2.16
C ILE A 10 1.82 -1.27 -1.69
N VAL A 11 1.63 -2.36 -0.96
CA VAL A 11 2.72 -3.24 -0.54
C VAL A 11 2.47 -4.62 -1.13
N SER A 12 3.41 -5.09 -1.92
CA SER A 12 3.38 -6.42 -2.52
C SER A 12 4.67 -7.19 -2.25
N SER A 13 4.59 -8.48 -2.37
CA SER A 13 5.75 -9.36 -2.17
C SER A 13 5.44 -10.77 -2.63
N PRO A 14 6.43 -11.60 -2.91
CA PRO A 14 6.23 -13.04 -3.00
C PRO A 14 5.81 -13.60 -1.64
N SER A 15 5.03 -14.68 -1.69
CA SER A 15 4.63 -15.41 -0.49
C SER A 15 5.86 -15.84 0.32
N GLY A 16 5.91 -15.53 1.61
CA GLY A 16 7.06 -15.85 2.47
C GLY A 16 8.11 -14.74 2.62
N ALA A 17 8.01 -13.62 1.89
CA ALA A 17 8.97 -12.51 2.01
C ALA A 17 8.83 -11.67 3.30
N GLY A 18 7.74 -11.84 4.09
CA GLY A 18 7.57 -11.14 5.37
C GLY A 18 6.70 -9.88 5.30
N LYS A 19 5.89 -9.71 4.25
CA LYS A 19 5.00 -8.56 4.02
C LYS A 19 4.15 -8.21 5.26
N THR A 20 3.37 -9.17 5.76
CA THR A 20 2.46 -8.96 6.91
C THR A 20 3.19 -8.43 8.13
N THR A 21 4.38 -8.97 8.43
CA THR A 21 5.17 -8.51 9.57
C THR A 21 5.63 -7.06 9.38
N LEU A 22 6.14 -6.73 8.20
CA LEU A 22 6.62 -5.37 7.89
C LEU A 22 5.47 -4.35 7.89
N THR A 23 4.34 -4.67 7.28
CA THR A 23 3.18 -3.76 7.24
C THR A 23 2.56 -3.55 8.62
N THR A 24 2.53 -4.59 9.47
CA THR A 24 2.10 -4.47 10.88
C THR A 24 3.04 -3.54 11.65
N ARG A 25 4.36 -3.74 11.55
CA ARG A 25 5.36 -2.86 12.20
C ARG A 25 5.32 -1.43 11.68
N LEU A 26 5.11 -1.23 10.38
CA LEU A 26 4.90 0.11 9.82
C LEU A 26 3.73 0.81 10.51
N ARG A 27 2.58 0.15 10.65
CA ARG A 27 1.39 0.71 11.31
C ARG A 27 1.62 1.02 12.79
N GLU A 28 2.40 0.21 13.47
CA GLU A 28 2.76 0.44 14.88
C GLU A 28 3.64 1.69 15.05
N ARG A 29 4.63 1.89 14.14
CA ARG A 29 5.59 2.99 14.19
C ARG A 29 5.09 4.29 13.58
N VAL A 30 4.19 4.22 12.61
CA VAL A 30 3.57 5.37 11.95
C VAL A 30 2.10 5.43 12.31
N LYS A 31 1.76 6.29 13.25
CA LYS A 31 0.36 6.49 13.69
C LYS A 31 -0.48 7.11 12.58
N GLY A 32 -1.76 6.77 12.55
CA GLY A 32 -2.70 7.29 11.55
C GLY A 32 -2.71 6.51 10.24
N LEU A 33 -2.06 5.33 10.19
CA LEU A 33 -2.18 4.39 9.09
C LEU A 33 -3.34 3.42 9.31
N THR A 34 -4.06 3.12 8.24
CA THR A 34 -5.09 2.08 8.20
C THR A 34 -4.77 1.03 7.14
N PHE A 35 -5.38 -0.16 7.26
CA PHE A 35 -5.36 -1.17 6.19
C PHE A 35 -6.64 -1.12 5.40
N SER A 36 -6.56 -1.35 4.09
CA SER A 36 -7.73 -1.70 3.29
C SER A 36 -8.20 -3.12 3.66
N VAL A 37 -9.50 -3.32 3.71
CA VAL A 37 -10.11 -4.63 3.89
C VAL A 37 -10.70 -5.06 2.55
N SER A 38 -10.06 -6.04 1.91
CA SER A 38 -10.50 -6.55 0.61
C SER A 38 -11.70 -7.47 0.75
N HIS A 39 -12.55 -7.51 -0.28
CA HIS A 39 -13.60 -8.51 -0.45
C HIS A 39 -13.02 -9.80 -1.00
N THR A 40 -13.57 -10.95 -0.60
CA THR A 40 -13.20 -12.23 -1.18
C THR A 40 -14.38 -13.21 -1.22
N THR A 41 -14.38 -14.07 -2.24
CA THR A 41 -15.31 -15.20 -2.33
C THR A 41 -14.79 -16.48 -1.65
N ARG A 42 -13.54 -16.44 -1.16
CA ARG A 42 -12.96 -17.53 -0.37
C ARG A 42 -13.68 -17.65 0.98
N LYS A 43 -13.90 -18.87 1.42
CA LYS A 43 -14.43 -19.12 2.77
C LYS A 43 -13.45 -18.64 3.84
N PRO A 44 -13.94 -18.08 4.97
CA PRO A 44 -13.08 -17.69 6.08
C PRO A 44 -12.34 -18.89 6.68
N ARG A 45 -11.14 -18.67 7.17
CA ARG A 45 -10.39 -19.63 8.00
C ARG A 45 -10.80 -19.49 9.46
N ALA A 46 -10.44 -20.48 10.30
CA ALA A 46 -10.86 -20.52 11.72
C ALA A 46 -10.58 -19.25 12.54
N ASN A 47 -9.54 -18.51 12.19
CA ASN A 47 -9.12 -17.31 12.94
C ASN A 47 -9.42 -16.00 12.20
N GLU A 48 -10.14 -16.05 11.08
CA GLU A 48 -10.51 -14.87 10.30
C GLU A 48 -11.93 -14.41 10.64
N GLN A 49 -12.13 -13.10 10.67
CA GLN A 49 -13.41 -12.47 10.98
C GLN A 49 -13.83 -11.56 9.82
N ASP A 50 -15.12 -11.58 9.49
CA ASP A 50 -15.68 -10.68 8.50
C ASP A 50 -15.48 -9.21 8.89
N GLY A 51 -15.10 -8.39 7.91
CA GLY A 51 -14.79 -6.97 8.12
C GLY A 51 -13.45 -6.66 8.79
N ARG A 52 -12.66 -7.69 9.17
CA ARG A 52 -11.33 -7.50 9.77
C ARG A 52 -10.21 -7.95 8.83
N GLU A 53 -10.19 -9.22 8.44
CA GLU A 53 -9.22 -9.76 7.48
C GLU A 53 -9.71 -9.56 6.05
N TYR A 54 -10.99 -9.86 5.82
CA TYR A 54 -11.68 -9.72 4.55
C TYR A 54 -13.17 -9.42 4.78
N HIS A 55 -13.82 -8.84 3.77
CA HIS A 55 -15.27 -8.91 3.62
C HIS A 55 -15.59 -10.20 2.85
N PHE A 56 -16.10 -11.21 3.54
CA PHE A 56 -16.42 -12.51 2.93
C PHE A 56 -17.79 -12.43 2.27
N VAL A 57 -17.82 -12.54 0.94
CA VAL A 57 -19.06 -12.40 0.16
C VAL A 57 -19.27 -13.61 -0.76
N SER A 58 -20.53 -13.83 -1.20
CA SER A 58 -20.79 -14.86 -2.21
C SER A 58 -20.23 -14.46 -3.59
N PRO A 59 -19.96 -15.44 -4.47
CA PRO A 59 -19.56 -15.14 -5.85
C PRO A 59 -20.57 -14.25 -6.59
N GLU A 60 -21.87 -14.41 -6.35
CA GLU A 60 -22.92 -13.60 -6.93
C GLU A 60 -22.80 -12.17 -6.48
N ARG A 61 -22.67 -11.95 -5.16
CA ARG A 61 -22.49 -10.61 -4.57
C ARG A 61 -21.22 -9.94 -5.08
N PHE A 62 -20.14 -10.68 -5.24
CA PHE A 62 -18.89 -10.13 -5.79
C PHE A 62 -19.07 -9.65 -7.24
N ARG A 63 -19.78 -10.43 -8.08
CA ARG A 63 -20.09 -10.04 -9.47
C ARG A 63 -21.00 -8.82 -9.55
N GLU A 64 -21.96 -8.69 -8.64
CA GLU A 64 -22.78 -7.46 -8.52
C GLU A 64 -21.90 -6.24 -8.24
N LEU A 65 -20.93 -6.34 -7.34
CA LEU A 65 -19.99 -5.27 -7.03
C LEU A 65 -19.10 -4.93 -8.24
N ILE A 66 -18.67 -5.91 -9.03
CA ILE A 66 -17.97 -5.66 -10.30
C ILE A 66 -18.87 -4.87 -11.26
N ALA A 67 -20.11 -5.34 -11.45
CA ALA A 67 -21.07 -4.69 -12.37
C ALA A 67 -21.42 -3.25 -11.95
N ALA A 68 -21.38 -2.97 -10.65
CA ALA A 68 -21.57 -1.63 -10.07
C ALA A 68 -20.31 -0.75 -10.09
N ASP A 69 -19.20 -1.21 -10.69
CA ASP A 69 -17.90 -0.51 -10.68
C ASP A 69 -17.43 -0.11 -9.27
N ALA A 70 -17.71 -0.97 -8.27
CA ALA A 70 -17.44 -0.67 -6.88
C ALA A 70 -15.98 -0.90 -6.47
N PHE A 71 -15.17 -1.58 -7.27
CA PHE A 71 -13.80 -1.93 -6.95
C PHE A 71 -12.77 -0.93 -7.52
N LEU A 72 -11.72 -0.68 -6.76
CA LEU A 72 -10.47 -0.07 -7.21
C LEU A 72 -9.67 -1.04 -8.06
N GLU A 73 -9.66 -2.29 -7.63
CA GLU A 73 -9.01 -3.42 -8.27
C GLU A 73 -9.74 -4.69 -7.89
N TRP A 74 -9.68 -5.69 -8.75
CA TRP A 74 -10.09 -7.05 -8.44
C TRP A 74 -9.35 -8.05 -9.33
N ALA A 75 -9.15 -9.27 -8.81
CA ALA A 75 -8.51 -10.35 -9.53
C ALA A 75 -9.06 -11.71 -9.08
N GLU A 76 -8.91 -12.71 -9.95
CA GLU A 76 -9.10 -14.11 -9.59
C GLU A 76 -7.76 -14.72 -9.20
N VAL A 77 -7.67 -15.25 -7.99
CA VAL A 77 -6.47 -15.91 -7.48
C VAL A 77 -6.85 -17.28 -6.94
N HIS A 78 -6.30 -18.34 -7.53
CA HIS A 78 -6.57 -19.73 -7.15
C HIS A 78 -8.05 -20.08 -7.10
N GLY A 79 -8.85 -19.63 -8.08
CA GLY A 79 -10.28 -19.92 -8.19
C GLY A 79 -11.18 -19.14 -7.24
N ASN A 80 -10.64 -18.14 -6.53
CA ASN A 80 -11.41 -17.21 -5.70
C ASN A 80 -11.21 -15.77 -6.19
N LEU A 81 -12.25 -14.98 -6.05
CA LEU A 81 -12.20 -13.56 -6.37
C LEU A 81 -11.73 -12.77 -5.15
N TYR A 82 -10.89 -11.77 -5.39
CA TYR A 82 -10.41 -10.80 -4.41
C TYR A 82 -10.54 -9.41 -5.01
N GLY A 83 -10.87 -8.41 -4.20
CA GLY A 83 -10.95 -7.04 -4.70
C GLY A 83 -11.10 -6.02 -3.59
N THR A 84 -10.50 -4.87 -3.79
CA THR A 84 -10.56 -3.76 -2.84
C THR A 84 -11.54 -2.71 -3.33
N SER A 85 -12.55 -2.40 -2.52
CA SER A 85 -13.57 -1.44 -2.91
C SER A 85 -13.09 0.01 -2.87
N LYS A 86 -13.67 0.86 -3.72
CA LYS A 86 -13.46 2.32 -3.72
C LYS A 86 -13.83 2.96 -2.37
N TRP A 87 -14.75 2.37 -1.65
CA TRP A 87 -15.18 2.81 -0.32
C TRP A 87 -14.04 2.78 0.72
N GLU A 88 -13.02 1.94 0.53
CA GLU A 88 -11.87 1.89 1.45
C GLU A 88 -11.10 3.21 1.52
N ILE A 89 -11.01 3.95 0.40
CA ILE A 89 -10.40 5.28 0.38
C ILE A 89 -11.28 6.28 1.15
N GLU A 90 -12.59 6.26 0.94
CA GLU A 90 -13.51 7.13 1.66
C GLU A 90 -13.49 6.86 3.18
N ARG A 91 -13.43 5.59 3.56
CA ARG A 91 -13.29 5.18 4.96
C ARG A 91 -11.99 5.68 5.59
N ALA A 92 -10.93 5.79 4.80
CA ALA A 92 -9.61 6.22 5.23
C ALA A 92 -9.36 7.73 5.09
N LYS A 93 -10.38 8.54 4.73
CA LYS A 93 -10.21 9.98 4.41
C LYS A 93 -9.49 10.80 5.49
N ASP A 94 -9.69 10.45 6.77
CA ASP A 94 -9.07 11.14 7.90
C ASP A 94 -7.74 10.47 8.35
N ALA A 95 -7.31 9.40 7.65
CA ALA A 95 -6.05 8.73 7.92
C ALA A 95 -4.89 9.42 7.19
N ARG A 96 -3.67 9.28 7.72
CA ARG A 96 -2.45 9.73 7.03
C ARG A 96 -2.17 8.93 5.78
N GLY A 97 -2.54 7.65 5.79
CA GLY A 97 -2.40 6.76 4.65
C GLY A 97 -3.18 5.46 4.81
N ILE A 98 -3.41 4.81 3.70
CA ILE A 98 -4.02 3.49 3.62
C ILE A 98 -3.05 2.51 2.97
N ILE A 99 -2.88 1.34 3.59
CA ILE A 99 -2.02 0.26 3.11
C ILE A 99 -2.88 -0.75 2.37
N PHE A 100 -2.56 -0.99 1.11
CA PHE A 100 -3.12 -2.04 0.27
C PHE A 100 -2.18 -3.24 0.26
N ASP A 101 -2.58 -4.35 0.87
CA ASP A 101 -1.89 -5.64 0.84
C ASP A 101 -2.43 -6.47 -0.33
N ILE A 102 -1.89 -6.25 -1.52
CA ILE A 102 -2.38 -6.82 -2.77
C ILE A 102 -1.23 -7.41 -3.61
N ASP A 103 -1.58 -8.20 -4.61
CA ASP A 103 -0.62 -8.74 -5.58
C ASP A 103 -0.30 -7.74 -6.70
N HIS A 104 0.53 -8.17 -7.66
CA HIS A 104 0.94 -7.35 -8.79
C HIS A 104 -0.22 -7.01 -9.74
N GLN A 105 -1.28 -7.85 -9.82
CA GLN A 105 -2.44 -7.60 -10.69
C GLN A 105 -3.25 -6.43 -10.13
N GLY A 106 -3.57 -6.48 -8.82
CA GLY A 106 -4.24 -5.38 -8.13
C GLY A 106 -3.39 -4.10 -8.13
N ALA A 107 -2.08 -4.21 -7.89
CA ALA A 107 -1.16 -3.07 -7.96
C ALA A 107 -1.20 -2.37 -9.32
N ARG A 108 -1.21 -3.13 -10.42
CA ARG A 108 -1.32 -2.59 -11.79
C ARG A 108 -2.62 -1.84 -12.00
N GLN A 109 -3.75 -2.39 -11.53
CA GLN A 109 -5.06 -1.76 -11.68
C GLN A 109 -5.14 -0.46 -10.88
N ILE A 110 -4.72 -0.47 -9.61
CA ILE A 110 -4.72 0.75 -8.80
C ILE A 110 -3.81 1.81 -9.45
N LYS A 111 -2.59 1.48 -9.82
CA LYS A 111 -1.66 2.46 -10.43
C LYS A 111 -2.14 3.00 -11.78
N SER A 112 -2.98 2.28 -12.52
CA SER A 112 -3.56 2.78 -13.77
C SER A 112 -4.63 3.86 -13.55
N THR A 113 -5.37 3.80 -12.45
CA THR A 113 -6.43 4.75 -12.09
C THR A 113 -5.98 5.79 -11.06
N ARG A 114 -4.99 5.44 -10.24
CA ARG A 114 -4.38 6.25 -9.19
C ARG A 114 -2.86 6.28 -9.36
N PRO A 115 -2.34 7.06 -10.31
CA PRO A 115 -0.89 7.15 -10.57
C PRO A 115 -0.12 7.79 -9.40
N ASP A 116 -0.81 8.41 -8.46
CA ASP A 116 -0.28 8.94 -7.21
C ASP A 116 -0.08 7.87 -6.11
N ALA A 117 -0.59 6.65 -6.31
CA ALA A 117 -0.37 5.52 -5.41
C ALA A 117 1.10 5.08 -5.43
N VAL A 118 1.67 4.89 -4.25
CA VAL A 118 3.07 4.51 -4.06
C VAL A 118 3.18 3.00 -3.89
N GLY A 119 3.95 2.35 -4.75
CA GLY A 119 4.16 0.91 -4.72
C GLY A 119 5.49 0.54 -4.07
N VAL A 120 5.47 -0.37 -3.11
CA VAL A 120 6.65 -0.98 -2.49
C VAL A 120 6.62 -2.49 -2.71
N PHE A 121 7.67 -3.03 -3.32
CA PHE A 121 7.83 -4.47 -3.50
C PHE A 121 8.87 -5.01 -2.50
N ILE A 122 8.45 -5.94 -1.65
CA ILE A 122 9.32 -6.54 -0.63
C ILE A 122 9.94 -7.81 -1.18
N LEU A 123 11.26 -7.90 -1.14
CA LEU A 123 12.03 -9.08 -1.53
C LEU A 123 12.55 -9.84 -0.31
N PRO A 124 12.61 -11.17 -0.36
CA PRO A 124 13.41 -11.95 0.58
C PRO A 124 14.90 -11.73 0.32
N PRO A 125 15.80 -12.01 1.29
CA PRO A 125 17.25 -11.83 1.10
C PRO A 125 17.86 -12.78 0.06
N SER A 126 17.30 -13.98 -0.07
CA SER A 126 17.66 -14.93 -1.12
C SER A 126 16.55 -15.92 -1.41
N MET A 127 16.68 -16.67 -2.51
CA MET A 127 15.74 -17.72 -2.87
C MET A 127 15.81 -18.90 -1.89
N GLU A 128 16.97 -19.20 -1.32
CA GLU A 128 17.17 -20.24 -0.30
C GLU A 128 16.42 -19.87 0.99
N VAL A 129 16.53 -18.62 1.42
CA VAL A 129 15.78 -18.13 2.60
C VAL A 129 14.29 -18.17 2.35
N LEU A 130 13.84 -17.80 1.14
CA LEU A 130 12.45 -17.88 0.77
C LEU A 130 11.93 -19.32 0.83
N GLU A 131 12.65 -20.27 0.24
CA GLU A 131 12.29 -21.69 0.29
C GLU A 131 12.20 -22.19 1.73
N LYS A 132 13.19 -21.88 2.57
CA LYS A 132 13.18 -22.23 4.00
C LYS A 132 11.96 -21.65 4.73
N ARG A 133 11.60 -20.39 4.45
CA ARG A 133 10.41 -19.76 5.05
C ARG A 133 9.09 -20.39 4.56
N LEU A 134 9.03 -20.83 3.30
CA LEU A 134 7.86 -21.53 2.75
C LEU A 134 7.70 -22.91 3.40
N ARG A 135 8.80 -23.67 3.57
CA ARG A 135 8.81 -24.98 4.25
C ARG A 135 8.45 -24.88 5.74
N GLY A 136 8.82 -23.79 6.41
CA GLY A 136 8.57 -23.59 7.86
C GLY A 136 7.13 -23.24 8.24
N ARG A 137 6.21 -23.03 7.27
CA ARG A 137 4.79 -22.72 7.52
C ARG A 137 3.94 -23.99 7.65
N ALA A 138 4.34 -24.93 8.49
CA ALA A 138 3.60 -26.09 9.00
C ALA A 138 2.96 -27.03 7.95
N SER A 139 3.39 -28.30 7.93
CA SER A 139 2.71 -29.49 7.37
C SER A 139 2.33 -29.48 5.88
N GLU A 140 2.89 -28.58 5.05
CA GLU A 140 2.66 -28.64 3.61
C GLU A 140 3.53 -29.74 2.98
N ASP A 141 2.94 -30.50 2.05
CA ASP A 141 3.68 -31.48 1.27
C ASP A 141 4.69 -30.81 0.32
N GLU A 142 5.67 -31.59 -0.13
CA GLU A 142 6.76 -31.11 -1.00
C GLU A 142 6.25 -30.53 -2.34
N GLU A 143 5.14 -31.04 -2.86
CA GLU A 143 4.54 -30.57 -4.11
C GLU A 143 3.95 -29.15 -3.93
N THR A 144 3.28 -28.92 -2.82
CA THR A 144 2.74 -27.60 -2.44
C THR A 144 3.87 -26.57 -2.25
N VAL A 145 4.97 -26.95 -1.60
CA VAL A 145 6.15 -26.07 -1.45
C VAL A 145 6.74 -25.72 -2.81
N ARG A 146 6.96 -26.71 -3.71
CA ARG A 146 7.49 -26.47 -5.06
C ARG A 146 6.58 -25.55 -5.89
N ARG A 147 5.27 -25.77 -5.81
CA ARG A 147 4.30 -24.91 -6.49
C ARG A 147 4.40 -23.48 -5.99
N ARG A 148 4.41 -23.26 -4.65
CA ARG A 148 4.53 -21.93 -4.05
C ARG A 148 5.84 -21.25 -4.40
N PHE A 149 6.92 -21.98 -4.45
CA PHE A 149 8.22 -21.46 -4.84
C PHE A 149 8.24 -20.99 -6.31
N ARG A 150 7.60 -21.74 -7.21
CA ARG A 150 7.45 -21.34 -8.61
C ARG A 150 6.65 -20.05 -8.72
N VAL A 151 5.48 -19.99 -8.06
CA VAL A 151 4.63 -18.79 -8.03
C VAL A 151 5.41 -17.58 -7.48
N ALA A 152 6.18 -17.77 -6.40
CA ALA A 152 6.99 -16.70 -5.82
C ALA A 152 8.04 -16.15 -6.83
N ARG A 153 8.64 -16.98 -7.66
CA ARG A 153 9.54 -16.52 -8.75
C ARG A 153 8.80 -15.70 -9.80
N GLU A 154 7.59 -16.11 -10.15
CA GLU A 154 6.73 -15.38 -11.08
C GLU A 154 6.33 -14.02 -10.49
N GLU A 155 5.95 -13.99 -9.20
CA GLU A 155 5.63 -12.74 -8.49
C GLU A 155 6.83 -11.78 -8.46
N ILE A 156 8.05 -12.27 -8.21
CA ILE A 156 9.27 -11.45 -8.21
C ILE A 156 9.50 -10.78 -9.58
N ALA A 157 9.19 -11.45 -10.69
CA ALA A 157 9.38 -10.88 -12.03
C ALA A 157 8.60 -9.57 -12.27
N HIS A 158 7.59 -9.28 -11.44
CA HIS A 158 6.76 -8.08 -11.53
C HIS A 158 7.27 -6.89 -10.69
N TYR A 159 8.45 -6.98 -10.06
CA TYR A 159 9.00 -5.89 -9.22
C TYR A 159 9.07 -4.54 -9.93
N GLY A 160 9.26 -4.52 -11.24
CA GLY A 160 9.33 -3.30 -12.05
C GLY A 160 8.02 -2.48 -12.14
N LEU A 161 6.90 -2.97 -11.60
CA LEU A 161 5.64 -2.22 -11.46
C LEU A 161 5.65 -1.26 -10.25
N PHE A 162 6.61 -1.40 -9.34
CA PHE A 162 6.65 -0.72 -8.06
C PHE A 162 7.68 0.41 -8.06
N ASP A 163 7.42 1.44 -7.26
CA ASP A 163 8.30 2.61 -7.17
C ASP A 163 9.53 2.33 -6.31
N TYR A 164 9.40 1.39 -5.36
CA TYR A 164 10.45 1.00 -4.44
C TYR A 164 10.58 -0.51 -4.35
N VAL A 165 11.82 -0.98 -4.23
CA VAL A 165 12.14 -2.38 -3.93
C VAL A 165 12.86 -2.42 -2.58
N LEU A 166 12.33 -3.21 -1.65
CA LEU A 166 12.82 -3.30 -0.28
C LEU A 166 13.27 -4.73 0.02
N LEU A 167 14.55 -4.90 0.36
CA LEU A 167 15.10 -6.19 0.78
C LEU A 167 14.78 -6.41 2.26
N ASN A 168 14.14 -7.54 2.60
CA ASN A 168 13.82 -7.94 3.96
C ASN A 168 14.83 -9.00 4.46
N ASP A 169 16.07 -8.56 4.64
CA ASP A 169 17.16 -9.33 5.23
C ASP A 169 17.13 -9.20 6.75
N ASP A 170 17.35 -8.02 7.27
CA ASP A 170 17.11 -7.66 8.66
C ASP A 170 15.74 -6.99 8.80
N LEU A 171 14.93 -7.49 9.75
CA LEU A 171 13.56 -7.03 9.91
C LEU A 171 13.45 -5.61 10.47
N ASP A 172 14.38 -5.21 11.35
CA ASP A 172 14.35 -3.87 11.94
C ASP A 172 14.81 -2.83 10.92
N GLU A 173 15.87 -3.11 10.17
CA GLU A 173 16.35 -2.26 9.08
C GLU A 173 15.31 -2.14 7.97
N ALA A 174 14.69 -3.25 7.56
CA ALA A 174 13.63 -3.24 6.55
C ALA A 174 12.41 -2.44 7.02
N THR A 175 12.06 -2.53 8.31
CA THR A 175 10.99 -1.72 8.89
C THR A 175 11.32 -0.23 8.85
N GLU A 176 12.54 0.18 9.22
CA GLU A 176 12.96 1.57 9.15
C GLU A 176 12.97 2.11 7.71
N LYS A 177 13.44 1.33 6.74
CA LYS A 177 13.37 1.69 5.32
C LYS A 177 11.93 1.90 4.86
N LEU A 178 11.01 1.01 5.24
CA LEU A 178 9.60 1.14 4.88
C LEU A 178 8.95 2.38 5.51
N CYS A 179 9.26 2.67 6.79
CA CYS A 179 8.83 3.89 7.46
C CYS A 179 9.40 5.15 6.79
N SER A 180 10.65 5.10 6.35
CA SER A 180 11.33 6.22 5.68
C SER A 180 10.72 6.49 4.29
N ILE A 181 10.39 5.45 3.53
CA ILE A 181 9.65 5.58 2.26
C ILE A 181 8.33 6.30 2.51
N PHE A 182 7.52 5.83 3.47
CA PHE A 182 6.24 6.45 3.77
C PHE A 182 6.40 7.94 4.13
N ARG A 183 7.32 8.28 5.03
CA ARG A 183 7.57 9.66 5.46
C ARG A 183 8.07 10.55 4.31
N ALA A 184 8.92 10.02 3.44
CA ALA A 184 9.41 10.75 2.27
C ALA A 184 8.27 11.05 1.28
N GLU A 185 7.39 10.09 1.07
CA GLU A 185 6.24 10.26 0.18
C GLU A 185 5.22 11.27 0.72
N GLU A 186 5.05 11.39 2.03
CA GLU A 186 4.26 12.48 2.62
C GLU A 186 4.83 13.87 2.29
N CYS A 187 6.16 13.98 2.17
CA CYS A 187 6.86 15.22 1.85
C CYS A 187 6.98 15.49 0.35
N ARG A 188 6.52 14.58 -0.51
CA ARG A 188 6.58 14.78 -1.96
C ARG A 188 5.84 16.07 -2.34
N ARG A 189 6.47 16.92 -3.19
CA ARG A 189 5.91 18.23 -3.56
C ARG A 189 4.44 18.18 -3.95
N THR A 190 4.01 17.18 -4.70
CA THR A 190 2.62 17.02 -5.14
C THR A 190 1.63 16.85 -3.98
N ARG A 191 2.08 16.37 -2.81
CA ARG A 191 1.28 16.22 -1.59
C ARG A 191 1.44 17.41 -0.65
N ALA A 192 2.68 17.89 -0.48
CA ALA A 192 3.01 18.94 0.47
C ALA A 192 2.80 20.38 -0.06
N ALA A 193 2.54 20.57 -1.37
CA ALA A 193 2.36 21.88 -1.99
C ALA A 193 1.30 22.76 -1.31
N ARG A 194 0.23 22.15 -0.78
CA ARG A 194 -0.83 22.85 -0.05
C ARG A 194 -0.32 23.71 1.12
N HIS A 195 0.75 23.27 1.79
CA HIS A 195 1.34 24.06 2.89
C HIS A 195 1.94 25.36 2.37
N ALA A 196 2.68 25.29 1.24
CA ALA A 196 3.23 26.47 0.61
C ALA A 196 2.11 27.40 0.06
N GLU A 197 1.09 26.82 -0.59
CA GLU A 197 -0.05 27.56 -1.11
C GLU A 197 -0.84 28.26 0.01
N HIS A 198 -1.02 27.59 1.16
CA HIS A 198 -1.67 28.20 2.33
C HIS A 198 -0.88 29.39 2.88
N LEU A 199 0.45 29.23 3.03
CA LEU A 199 1.32 30.33 3.47
C LEU A 199 1.31 31.51 2.49
N LEU A 200 1.32 31.25 1.18
CA LEU A 200 1.23 32.28 0.16
C LEU A 200 -0.15 33.00 0.21
N ALA A 201 -1.23 32.27 0.48
CA ALA A 201 -2.55 32.86 0.63
C ALA A 201 -2.64 33.78 1.87
N GLN A 202 -2.05 33.38 2.99
CA GLN A 202 -1.95 34.21 4.20
C GLN A 202 -1.11 35.46 3.96
N GLY A 203 0.01 35.35 3.23
CA GLY A 203 0.92 36.46 2.93
C GLY A 203 0.31 37.52 2.01
N ARG A 204 -0.73 37.21 1.21
CA ARG A 204 -1.43 38.21 0.38
C ARG A 204 -2.17 39.27 1.20
N GLY A 205 -2.47 39.02 2.46
CA GLY A 205 -3.04 40.02 3.39
C GLY A 205 -1.98 40.98 3.97
N TYR A 206 -0.70 40.66 3.82
CA TYR A 206 0.45 41.50 4.25
C TYR A 206 0.99 42.40 3.13
N GLY A 207 0.15 42.84 2.21
CA GLY A 207 0.46 43.90 1.23
C GLY A 207 0.57 45.28 1.87
N GLY A 208 1.19 45.40 3.07
CA GLY A 208 1.75 46.61 3.59
C GLY A 208 2.99 46.94 2.77
N SER A 209 2.97 48.12 2.11
CA SER A 209 4.10 48.75 1.43
C SER A 209 5.41 48.47 2.16
N LEU A 210 6.40 47.92 1.44
CA LEU A 210 7.78 47.95 1.87
C LEU A 210 8.09 49.38 2.35
N PRO A 211 8.73 49.58 3.51
CA PRO A 211 9.13 50.90 3.93
C PRO A 211 10.02 51.49 2.82
N PRO A 212 9.85 52.80 2.50
CA PRO A 212 10.67 53.43 1.50
C PRO A 212 12.14 53.28 1.86
N ASP A 213 12.98 53.00 0.85
CA ASP A 213 14.42 52.87 0.99
C ASP A 213 14.97 53.97 1.94
N GLY A 214 15.74 53.52 2.92
CA GLY A 214 16.38 54.40 3.89
C GLY A 214 17.25 55.49 3.19
N PRO A 215 17.61 56.53 3.93
CA PRO A 215 18.20 57.72 3.35
C PRO A 215 19.49 57.39 2.60
N LYS A 216 19.55 57.81 1.34
CA LYS A 216 20.80 57.85 0.57
C LYS A 216 21.73 58.81 1.30
N SER A 217 22.71 58.28 1.99
CA SER A 217 23.82 59.06 2.55
C SER A 217 24.59 59.67 1.38
N GLY A 218 24.59 61.01 1.37
CA GLY A 218 25.48 61.85 0.58
C GLY A 218 26.93 61.75 1.07
#